data_0db139d582babdcd31699ac38b18e6b1
#
_entry.id   0db139d582babdcd31699ac38b18e6b1
#
_cell.length_a   1.000
_cell.length_b   1.000
_cell.length_c   1.000
_cell.angle_alpha   90.00
_cell.angle_beta   90.00
_cell.angle_gamma   90.00
#
_symmetry.space_group_name_H-M   'P 1'
#
loop_
_entity.id
_entity.type
_entity.pdbx_description
1 polymer ?
#
loop_
_entity_poly.entity_id
_entity_poly.type
_entity_poly.pdbx_seq_one_letter_code
_entity_poly.pdbx_strand_id
1 'polypeptide(L)'
;MDLILEGSQLALQIHESVGHAIELDRILGWEAAYAGTSHLDLTKLNQHKYGSELMNIVADATLPGALATFKYDDEGTPAQRVDIVKEGIWTGVLSGRDSAAVAGVKPGGMVRADGFGRLPMVRMTNVGLLPGTSSLDEIIQSTEDGVYMETNRSWSIDDLRLNFQFGCEVGWLVKNGKIIDMVKNPTYTGITPQFWGNMDMLAGEEEWVFWGTPNCGKGQPSQVGHTGHPASPARFKETRVGVRG
;
A
#
# COMPACT_ATOMS: atom_id res chain seq x y z
N MET A 1 12.06 6.67 16.56
CA MET A 1 13.25 5.93 16.07
C MET A 1 13.08 5.56 14.62
N ASP A 2 14.11 5.04 13.98
CA ASP A 2 14.00 4.53 12.60
C ASP A 2 13.23 3.22 12.58
N LEU A 3 12.40 3.03 11.56
CA LEU A 3 11.67 1.79 11.32
C LEU A 3 12.08 1.23 9.96
N ILE A 4 12.54 -0.01 9.96
CA ILE A 4 12.78 -0.76 8.73
C ILE A 4 11.64 -1.78 8.59
N LEU A 5 10.92 -1.73 7.49
CA LEU A 5 9.89 -2.72 7.15
C LEU A 5 10.41 -3.64 6.06
N GLU A 6 10.35 -4.95 6.34
CA GLU A 6 10.56 -5.98 5.32
C GLU A 6 9.38 -5.98 4.32
N GLY A 7 9.60 -6.52 3.12
CA GLY A 7 8.64 -6.47 2.03
C GLY A 7 7.25 -7.02 2.37
N SER A 8 7.14 -8.08 3.18
CA SER A 8 5.85 -8.67 3.58
C SER A 8 5.02 -7.72 4.44
N GLN A 9 5.65 -7.03 5.40
CA GLN A 9 4.99 -6.02 6.21
C GLN A 9 4.69 -4.76 5.42
N LEU A 10 5.62 -4.34 4.54
CA LEU A 10 5.42 -3.19 3.67
C LEU A 10 4.29 -3.41 2.66
N ALA A 11 4.09 -4.64 2.20
CA ALA A 11 2.97 -5.01 1.34
C ALA A 11 1.62 -4.70 2.00
N LEU A 12 1.44 -5.03 3.28
CA LEU A 12 0.22 -4.66 3.99
C LEU A 12 0.12 -3.15 4.25
N GLN A 13 1.23 -2.49 4.55
CA GLN A 13 1.27 -1.03 4.67
C GLN A 13 0.80 -0.35 3.38
N ILE A 14 1.23 -0.84 2.21
CA ILE A 14 0.77 -0.37 0.90
C ILE A 14 -0.72 -0.66 0.74
N HIS A 15 -1.17 -1.89 1.02
CA HIS A 15 -2.57 -2.32 0.91
C HIS A 15 -3.51 -1.36 1.64
N GLU A 16 -3.23 -1.10 2.91
CA GLU A 16 -4.12 -0.37 3.80
C GLU A 16 -4.03 1.15 3.63
N SER A 17 -2.81 1.71 3.58
CA SER A 17 -2.61 3.15 3.60
C SER A 17 -2.52 3.79 2.20
N VAL A 18 -2.33 3.00 1.14
CA VAL A 18 -2.33 3.49 -0.24
C VAL A 18 -3.44 2.84 -1.05
N GLY A 19 -3.45 1.51 -1.14
CA GLY A 19 -4.34 0.76 -2.01
C GLY A 19 -5.82 1.10 -1.83
N HIS A 20 -6.32 1.03 -0.60
CA HIS A 20 -7.70 1.41 -0.30
C HIS A 20 -7.94 2.92 -0.39
N ALA A 21 -6.96 3.76 -0.07
CA ALA A 21 -7.12 5.22 -0.13
C ALA A 21 -7.32 5.75 -1.55
N ILE A 22 -6.77 5.07 -2.56
CA ILE A 22 -6.81 5.48 -3.97
C ILE A 22 -7.97 4.87 -4.77
N GLU A 23 -8.83 4.05 -4.15
CA GLU A 23 -10.04 3.53 -4.79
C GLU A 23 -11.03 4.67 -5.04
N LEU A 24 -11.35 4.93 -6.31
CA LEU A 24 -12.09 6.14 -6.70
C LEU A 24 -13.53 6.16 -6.19
N ASP A 25 -14.22 5.02 -6.13
CA ASP A 25 -15.54 4.89 -5.52
C ASP A 25 -15.52 5.28 -4.04
N ARG A 26 -14.46 4.93 -3.32
CA ARG A 26 -14.24 5.34 -1.93
C ARG A 26 -14.02 6.85 -1.82
N ILE A 27 -13.18 7.44 -2.69
CA ILE A 27 -12.93 8.89 -2.73
C ILE A 27 -14.22 9.67 -3.05
N LEU A 28 -15.08 9.13 -3.92
CA LEU A 28 -16.38 9.70 -4.26
C LEU A 28 -17.44 9.49 -3.15
N GLY A 29 -17.12 8.74 -2.08
CA GLY A 29 -18.03 8.48 -0.97
C GLY A 29 -19.06 7.38 -1.22
N TRP A 30 -18.94 6.60 -2.29
CA TRP A 30 -19.89 5.53 -2.61
C TRP A 30 -19.81 4.36 -1.63
N GLU A 31 -18.67 4.18 -0.97
CA GLU A 31 -18.41 3.14 0.02
C GLU A 31 -18.55 3.62 1.48
N ALA A 32 -18.99 4.85 1.71
CA ALA A 32 -19.03 5.48 3.03
C ALA A 32 -19.87 4.73 4.06
N ALA A 33 -20.91 4.00 3.62
CA ALA A 33 -21.82 3.27 4.53
C ALA A 33 -21.14 2.08 5.25
N TYR A 34 -20.09 1.50 4.66
CA TYR A 34 -19.45 0.29 5.20
C TYR A 34 -17.93 0.30 5.11
N ALA A 35 -17.37 0.46 3.90
CA ALA A 35 -15.92 0.36 3.70
C ALA A 35 -15.16 1.65 4.06
N GLY A 36 -15.87 2.74 4.30
CA GLY A 36 -15.31 4.04 4.64
C GLY A 36 -15.06 4.93 3.43
N THR A 37 -14.34 6.02 3.66
CA THR A 37 -13.99 7.03 2.66
C THR A 37 -12.48 7.10 2.44
N SER A 38 -11.97 8.23 1.97
CA SER A 38 -10.53 8.47 1.81
C SER A 38 -10.16 9.85 2.31
N HIS A 39 -8.91 10.01 2.77
CA HIS A 39 -8.34 11.33 3.06
C HIS A 39 -7.96 12.11 1.79
N LEU A 40 -8.02 11.47 0.63
CA LEU A 40 -7.66 12.08 -0.65
C LEU A 40 -8.82 12.92 -1.19
N ASP A 41 -8.47 14.06 -1.75
CA ASP A 41 -9.37 15.00 -2.41
C ASP A 41 -8.97 15.15 -3.89
N LEU A 42 -9.85 14.80 -4.82
CA LEU A 42 -9.57 14.82 -6.26
C LEU A 42 -9.12 16.19 -6.77
N THR A 43 -9.49 17.28 -6.11
CA THR A 43 -9.02 18.64 -6.47
C THR A 43 -7.50 18.79 -6.30
N LYS A 44 -6.86 17.90 -5.54
CA LYS A 44 -5.41 17.87 -5.28
C LYS A 44 -4.67 16.83 -6.12
N LEU A 45 -5.35 16.12 -7.02
CA LEU A 45 -4.69 15.17 -7.92
C LEU A 45 -3.59 15.90 -8.71
N ASN A 46 -2.43 15.27 -8.88
CA ASN A 46 -1.20 15.83 -9.44
C ASN A 46 -0.54 16.98 -8.63
N GLN A 47 -0.98 17.24 -7.41
CA GLN A 47 -0.41 18.28 -6.53
C GLN A 47 -0.12 17.76 -5.12
N HIS A 48 -0.89 16.77 -4.64
CA HIS A 48 -0.77 16.27 -3.27
C HIS A 48 0.53 15.48 -3.10
N LYS A 49 1.36 15.94 -2.17
CA LYS A 49 2.56 15.20 -1.74
C LYS A 49 2.14 14.04 -0.85
N TYR A 50 2.14 12.83 -1.42
CA TYR A 50 1.76 11.60 -0.72
C TYR A 50 2.90 11.04 0.14
N GLY A 51 4.13 11.18 -0.34
CA GLY A 51 5.31 10.62 0.31
C GLY A 51 6.62 11.32 -0.06
N SER A 52 7.73 10.67 0.25
CA SER A 52 9.06 11.12 -0.17
C SER A 52 9.25 10.93 -1.68
N GLU A 53 10.28 11.53 -2.26
CA GLU A 53 10.62 11.39 -3.69
C GLU A 53 10.97 9.95 -4.10
N LEU A 54 11.33 9.11 -3.13
CA LEU A 54 11.56 7.68 -3.38
C LEU A 54 10.25 6.89 -3.61
N MET A 55 9.11 7.45 -3.22
CA MET A 55 7.82 6.78 -3.31
C MET A 55 7.30 6.80 -4.76
N ASN A 56 7.42 5.66 -5.44
CA ASN A 56 6.84 5.41 -6.75
C ASN A 56 5.91 4.20 -6.66
N ILE A 57 4.60 4.44 -6.66
CA ILE A 57 3.57 3.39 -6.58
C ILE A 57 2.88 3.23 -7.93
N VAL A 58 2.74 1.99 -8.35
CA VAL A 58 2.00 1.62 -9.56
C VAL A 58 0.88 0.64 -9.22
N ALA A 59 -0.22 0.74 -9.98
CA ALA A 59 -1.24 -0.29 -10.04
C ALA A 59 -1.13 -0.97 -11.40
N ASP A 60 -0.72 -2.24 -11.44
CA ASP A 60 -0.44 -2.96 -12.68
C ASP A 60 -1.17 -4.30 -12.73
N ALA A 61 -2.26 -4.34 -13.50
CA ALA A 61 -3.02 -5.56 -13.73
C ALA A 61 -2.39 -6.50 -14.78
N THR A 62 -1.29 -6.08 -15.41
CA THR A 62 -0.61 -6.86 -16.48
C THR A 62 0.63 -7.61 -15.99
N LEU A 63 1.02 -7.43 -14.73
CA LEU A 63 2.26 -7.92 -14.13
C LEU A 63 2.28 -9.46 -14.06
N PRO A 64 3.13 -10.17 -14.85
CA PRO A 64 3.10 -11.63 -14.93
C PRO A 64 3.41 -12.29 -13.58
N GLY A 65 2.62 -13.30 -13.22
CA GLY A 65 2.81 -14.09 -12.00
C GLY A 65 2.30 -13.44 -10.70
N ALA A 66 1.87 -12.18 -10.74
CA ALA A 66 1.29 -11.52 -9.58
C ALA A 66 -0.19 -11.93 -9.37
N LEU A 67 -0.65 -11.89 -8.12
CA LEU A 67 -1.92 -12.49 -7.68
C LEU A 67 -3.17 -11.85 -8.32
N ALA A 68 -3.10 -10.56 -8.68
CA ALA A 68 -4.22 -9.81 -9.24
C ALA A 68 -3.98 -9.41 -10.71
N THR A 69 -3.42 -10.32 -11.50
CA THR A 69 -3.19 -10.16 -12.92
C THR A 69 -4.34 -10.75 -13.72
N PHE A 70 -4.83 -10.02 -14.71
CA PHE A 70 -5.90 -10.43 -15.60
C PHE A 70 -5.75 -9.76 -16.98
N LYS A 71 -6.56 -10.17 -17.98
CA LYS A 71 -6.54 -9.56 -19.32
C LYS A 71 -7.55 -8.43 -19.49
N TYR A 72 -8.71 -8.58 -18.88
CA TYR A 72 -9.81 -7.61 -18.87
C TYR A 72 -10.42 -7.60 -17.48
N ASP A 73 -10.86 -6.45 -17.02
CA ASP A 73 -11.70 -6.35 -15.84
C ASP A 73 -13.14 -6.83 -16.12
N ASP A 74 -13.99 -6.88 -15.08
CA ASP A 74 -15.36 -7.38 -15.21
C ASP A 74 -16.32 -6.39 -15.90
N GLU A 75 -15.85 -5.22 -16.30
CA GLU A 75 -16.53 -4.29 -17.20
C GLU A 75 -16.03 -4.40 -18.66
N GLY A 76 -15.09 -5.31 -18.96
CA GLY A 76 -14.49 -5.49 -20.26
C GLY A 76 -13.43 -4.45 -20.62
N THR A 77 -12.96 -3.68 -19.66
CA THR A 77 -11.83 -2.74 -19.86
C THR A 77 -10.52 -3.53 -19.87
N PRO A 78 -9.63 -3.33 -20.87
CA PRO A 78 -8.34 -4.01 -20.90
C PRO A 78 -7.51 -3.70 -19.65
N ALA A 79 -6.83 -4.74 -19.15
CA ALA A 79 -5.84 -4.56 -18.08
C ALA A 79 -4.75 -3.59 -18.50
N GLN A 80 -4.32 -2.76 -17.57
CA GLN A 80 -3.31 -1.73 -17.82
C GLN A 80 -2.50 -1.43 -16.56
N ARG A 81 -1.41 -0.71 -16.74
CA ARG A 81 -0.63 -0.11 -15.68
C ARG A 81 -1.02 1.36 -15.53
N VAL A 82 -1.22 1.79 -14.29
CA VAL A 82 -1.51 3.16 -13.91
C VAL A 82 -0.51 3.62 -12.87
N ASP A 83 0.16 4.75 -13.10
CA ASP A 83 1.02 5.38 -12.10
C ASP A 83 0.12 6.05 -11.05
N ILE A 84 0.28 5.64 -9.80
CA ILE A 84 -0.53 6.10 -8.66
C ILE A 84 0.18 7.21 -7.89
N VAL A 85 1.45 6.97 -7.56
CA VAL A 85 2.34 7.98 -6.97
C VAL A 85 3.61 8.00 -7.80
N LYS A 86 4.03 9.17 -8.20
CA LYS A 86 5.28 9.38 -8.94
C LYS A 86 6.14 10.42 -8.23
N GLU A 87 7.35 10.00 -7.84
CA GLU A 87 8.28 10.86 -7.08
C GLU A 87 7.60 11.55 -5.88
N GLY A 88 6.80 10.76 -5.15
CA GLY A 88 6.07 11.22 -3.98
C GLY A 88 4.78 12.02 -4.26
N ILE A 89 4.45 12.34 -5.50
CA ILE A 89 3.24 13.08 -5.87
C ILE A 89 2.13 12.12 -6.29
N TRP A 90 0.94 12.29 -5.75
CA TRP A 90 -0.25 11.53 -6.12
C TRP A 90 -0.73 11.89 -7.52
N THR A 91 -0.72 10.91 -8.45
CA THR A 91 -0.99 11.13 -9.88
C THR A 91 -2.13 10.27 -10.44
N GLY A 92 -2.58 9.25 -9.72
CA GLY A 92 -3.56 8.32 -10.25
C GLY A 92 -4.50 7.72 -9.20
N VAL A 93 -5.56 7.08 -9.70
CA VAL A 93 -6.59 6.40 -8.90
C VAL A 93 -6.91 5.04 -9.47
N LEU A 94 -7.47 4.15 -8.66
CA LEU A 94 -8.09 2.91 -9.13
C LEU A 94 -9.53 3.23 -9.54
N SER A 95 -9.91 2.93 -10.79
CA SER A 95 -11.21 3.33 -11.31
C SER A 95 -11.84 2.31 -12.26
N GLY A 96 -13.16 2.28 -12.26
CA GLY A 96 -14.01 1.67 -13.27
C GLY A 96 -14.48 2.71 -14.29
N ARG A 97 -15.37 2.30 -15.18
CA ARG A 97 -15.93 3.18 -16.23
C ARG A 97 -16.86 4.25 -15.66
N ASP A 98 -17.68 3.87 -14.68
CA ASP A 98 -18.65 4.74 -14.02
C ASP A 98 -17.96 5.79 -13.13
N SER A 99 -17.10 5.36 -12.23
CA SER A 99 -16.36 6.25 -11.33
C SER A 99 -15.44 7.18 -12.11
N ALA A 100 -14.78 6.69 -13.15
CA ALA A 100 -13.94 7.49 -14.02
C ALA A 100 -14.73 8.58 -14.76
N ALA A 101 -15.94 8.25 -15.26
CA ALA A 101 -16.82 9.23 -15.93
C ALA A 101 -17.24 10.36 -14.98
N VAL A 102 -17.56 10.04 -13.72
CA VAL A 102 -17.93 11.05 -12.71
C VAL A 102 -16.74 11.95 -12.36
N ALA A 103 -15.54 11.39 -12.24
CA ALA A 103 -14.34 12.13 -11.87
C ALA A 103 -13.64 12.84 -13.06
N GLY A 104 -14.05 12.57 -14.31
CA GLY A 104 -13.40 13.11 -15.50
C GLY A 104 -12.00 12.55 -15.78
N VAL A 105 -11.72 11.31 -15.32
CA VAL A 105 -10.46 10.61 -15.55
C VAL A 105 -10.63 9.44 -16.53
N LYS A 106 -9.54 8.83 -16.97
CA LYS A 106 -9.62 7.62 -17.80
C LYS A 106 -9.96 6.40 -16.93
N PRO A 107 -10.79 5.45 -17.42
CA PRO A 107 -11.02 4.18 -16.75
C PRO A 107 -9.71 3.40 -16.56
N GLY A 108 -9.45 2.98 -15.33
CA GLY A 108 -8.24 2.25 -14.98
C GLY A 108 -8.28 0.75 -15.33
N GLY A 109 -9.47 0.20 -15.64
CA GLY A 109 -9.64 -1.24 -15.87
C GLY A 109 -9.45 -2.03 -14.59
N MET A 110 -10.05 -1.56 -13.48
CA MET A 110 -9.79 -2.11 -12.13
C MET A 110 -11.09 -2.45 -11.40
N VAL A 111 -12.08 -2.92 -12.13
CA VAL A 111 -13.39 -3.34 -11.59
C VAL A 111 -13.46 -4.86 -11.57
N ARG A 112 -13.75 -5.43 -10.40
CA ARG A 112 -13.86 -6.88 -10.24
C ARG A 112 -15.01 -7.25 -9.32
N ALA A 113 -15.59 -8.42 -9.56
CA ALA A 113 -16.53 -9.11 -8.71
C ALA A 113 -15.95 -10.44 -8.20
N ASP A 114 -16.44 -10.96 -7.09
CA ASP A 114 -16.04 -12.28 -6.59
C ASP A 114 -16.83 -13.43 -7.22
N GLY A 115 -17.73 -13.15 -8.16
CA GLY A 115 -18.50 -14.15 -8.90
C GLY A 115 -19.45 -13.55 -9.92
N PHE A 116 -19.90 -14.35 -10.90
CA PHE A 116 -20.74 -13.91 -12.02
C PHE A 116 -22.10 -13.32 -11.58
N GLY A 117 -22.59 -13.66 -10.39
CA GLY A 117 -23.86 -13.16 -9.84
C GLY A 117 -23.70 -11.91 -8.98
N ARG A 118 -22.52 -11.28 -8.98
CA ARG A 118 -22.21 -10.12 -8.14
C ARG A 118 -22.00 -8.87 -9.00
N LEU A 119 -22.33 -7.71 -8.41
CA LEU A 119 -22.06 -6.45 -9.06
C LEU A 119 -20.56 -6.14 -8.96
N PRO A 120 -19.89 -5.89 -10.09
CA PRO A 120 -18.49 -5.48 -10.07
C PRO A 120 -18.30 -4.14 -9.34
N MET A 121 -17.17 -3.96 -8.68
CA MET A 121 -16.80 -2.72 -7.99
C MET A 121 -15.32 -2.44 -8.18
N VAL A 122 -14.89 -1.20 -7.92
CA VAL A 122 -13.47 -0.84 -7.96
C VAL A 122 -12.69 -1.66 -6.93
N ARG A 123 -11.61 -2.30 -7.38
CA ARG A 123 -10.75 -3.15 -6.53
C ARG A 123 -9.29 -2.90 -6.85
N MET A 124 -8.46 -3.08 -5.83
CA MET A 124 -7.02 -3.14 -6.06
C MET A 124 -6.67 -4.27 -7.03
N THR A 125 -5.68 -3.99 -7.89
CA THR A 125 -4.95 -4.98 -8.68
C THR A 125 -3.62 -5.30 -8.00
N ASN A 126 -2.51 -5.38 -8.74
CA ASN A 126 -1.19 -5.42 -8.14
C ASN A 126 -0.76 -3.96 -7.89
N VAL A 127 -0.95 -3.49 -6.68
CA VAL A 127 -0.55 -2.14 -6.23
C VAL A 127 0.77 -2.26 -5.49
N GLY A 128 1.85 -1.86 -6.12
CA GLY A 128 3.20 -2.08 -5.60
C GLY A 128 4.08 -0.84 -5.57
N LEU A 129 5.05 -0.86 -4.66
CA LEU A 129 6.12 0.11 -4.60
C LEU A 129 7.24 -0.36 -5.54
N LEU A 130 7.63 0.51 -6.49
CA LEU A 130 8.76 0.21 -7.39
C LEU A 130 10.06 0.16 -6.58
N PRO A 131 11.01 -0.71 -6.95
CA PRO A 131 12.25 -0.87 -6.20
C PRO A 131 13.11 0.39 -6.23
N GLY A 132 13.89 0.56 -5.16
CA GLY A 132 14.92 1.59 -5.04
C GLY A 132 16.28 1.11 -5.52
N THR A 133 17.33 1.55 -4.82
CA THR A 133 18.73 1.26 -5.21
C THR A 133 19.62 0.77 -4.07
N SER A 134 19.12 0.76 -2.82
CA SER A 134 19.86 0.26 -1.67
C SER A 134 19.74 -1.27 -1.56
N SER A 135 20.57 -1.90 -0.73
CA SER A 135 20.34 -3.24 -0.23
C SER A 135 19.77 -3.20 1.18
N LEU A 136 19.12 -4.28 1.64
CA LEU A 136 18.67 -4.40 3.03
C LEU A 136 19.84 -4.27 4.00
N ASP A 137 20.99 -4.85 3.65
CA ASP A 137 22.20 -4.74 4.46
C ASP A 137 22.67 -3.28 4.61
N GLU A 138 22.68 -2.50 3.54
CA GLU A 138 23.01 -1.06 3.59
C GLU A 138 22.00 -0.27 4.44
N ILE A 139 20.71 -0.59 4.33
CA ILE A 139 19.66 0.00 5.16
C ILE A 139 19.93 -0.26 6.65
N ILE A 140 20.21 -1.52 7.01
CA ILE A 140 20.53 -1.91 8.40
C ILE A 140 21.83 -1.23 8.86
N GLN A 141 22.91 -1.31 8.07
CA GLN A 141 24.22 -0.77 8.43
C GLN A 141 24.21 0.75 8.64
N SER A 142 23.36 1.47 7.92
CA SER A 142 23.20 2.93 8.05
C SER A 142 22.21 3.36 9.15
N THR A 143 21.61 2.42 9.87
CA THR A 143 20.63 2.70 10.93
C THR A 143 21.33 2.74 12.29
N GLU A 144 21.34 3.90 12.94
CA GLU A 144 21.96 4.10 14.26
C GLU A 144 21.08 3.54 15.39
N ASP A 145 19.78 3.87 15.37
CA ASP A 145 18.79 3.45 16.37
C ASP A 145 17.44 3.16 15.71
N GLY A 146 17.09 1.89 15.58
CA GLY A 146 15.89 1.50 14.87
C GLY A 146 15.34 0.14 15.28
N VAL A 147 14.21 -0.22 14.65
CA VAL A 147 13.62 -1.54 14.72
C VAL A 147 13.36 -2.04 13.30
N TYR A 148 13.79 -3.26 13.01
CA TYR A 148 13.47 -3.99 11.79
C TYR A 148 12.30 -4.93 12.06
N MET A 149 11.24 -4.88 11.25
CA MET A 149 9.99 -5.61 11.45
C MET A 149 9.60 -6.39 10.20
N GLU A 150 9.16 -7.64 10.41
CA GLU A 150 8.70 -8.57 9.38
C GLU A 150 7.33 -9.12 9.70
N THR A 151 6.59 -9.47 8.67
CA THR A 151 5.34 -10.22 8.68
C THR A 151 4.24 -9.59 9.54
N ASN A 152 3.14 -9.27 8.92
CA ASN A 152 2.02 -8.67 9.62
C ASN A 152 1.37 -9.65 10.61
N ARG A 153 1.05 -9.15 11.80
CA ARG A 153 0.30 -9.85 12.82
C ARG A 153 -1.06 -9.21 13.11
N SER A 154 -1.08 -7.88 13.15
CA SER A 154 -2.31 -7.13 13.44
C SER A 154 -2.26 -5.75 12.81
N TRP A 155 -3.42 -5.23 12.43
CA TRP A 155 -3.52 -3.88 11.88
C TRP A 155 -4.82 -3.23 12.31
N SER A 156 -4.79 -1.90 12.38
CA SER A 156 -5.95 -1.05 12.54
C SER A 156 -5.69 0.23 11.76
N ILE A 157 -6.68 0.69 11.03
CA ILE A 157 -6.63 1.93 10.27
C ILE A 157 -8.03 2.55 10.25
N ASP A 158 -8.10 3.87 10.26
CA ASP A 158 -9.39 4.57 10.25
C ASP A 158 -10.09 4.52 8.87
N ASP A 159 -11.35 4.92 8.85
CA ASP A 159 -12.18 4.93 7.62
C ASP A 159 -11.60 5.82 6.52
N LEU A 160 -10.87 6.88 6.90
CA LEU A 160 -10.18 7.78 5.98
C LEU A 160 -8.89 7.20 5.41
N ARG A 161 -8.40 6.07 5.93
CA ARG A 161 -7.07 5.52 5.60
C ARG A 161 -5.91 6.47 5.96
N LEU A 162 -6.12 7.28 6.99
CA LEU A 162 -5.21 8.33 7.42
C LEU A 162 -4.40 7.93 8.66
N ASN A 163 -5.06 7.50 9.73
CA ASN A 163 -4.40 7.13 10.99
C ASN A 163 -4.34 5.61 11.12
N PHE A 164 -3.16 5.07 11.37
CA PHE A 164 -2.97 3.62 11.45
C PHE A 164 -2.09 3.21 12.63
N GLN A 165 -2.27 1.94 13.03
CA GLN A 165 -1.40 1.21 13.94
C GLN A 165 -1.28 -0.23 13.48
N PHE A 166 -0.05 -0.70 13.23
CA PHE A 166 0.22 -2.06 12.79
C PHE A 166 1.17 -2.76 13.77
N GLY A 167 1.04 -4.08 13.84
CA GLY A 167 1.92 -4.94 14.63
C GLY A 167 2.46 -6.09 13.80
N CYS A 168 3.68 -6.50 14.09
CA CYS A 168 4.41 -7.52 13.35
C CYS A 168 4.61 -8.79 14.17
N GLU A 169 4.80 -9.93 13.49
CA GLU A 169 5.13 -11.21 14.14
C GLU A 169 6.55 -11.18 14.68
N VAL A 170 7.48 -10.62 13.94
CA VAL A 170 8.90 -10.61 14.28
C VAL A 170 9.44 -9.18 14.21
N GLY A 171 10.30 -8.82 15.14
CA GLY A 171 11.03 -7.58 15.12
C GLY A 171 12.39 -7.69 15.80
N TRP A 172 13.34 -6.90 15.34
CA TRP A 172 14.69 -6.85 15.87
C TRP A 172 15.12 -5.41 16.16
N LEU A 173 15.78 -5.23 17.28
CA LEU A 173 16.41 -3.97 17.62
C LEU A 173 17.69 -3.79 16.80
N VAL A 174 17.80 -2.67 16.13
CA VAL A 174 18.99 -2.27 15.37
C VAL A 174 19.70 -1.15 16.11
N LYS A 175 20.99 -1.33 16.38
CA LYS A 175 21.86 -0.33 17.04
C LYS A 175 23.20 -0.26 16.30
N ASN A 176 23.62 0.95 15.96
CA ASN A 176 24.91 1.21 15.30
C ASN A 176 25.15 0.29 14.09
N GLY A 177 24.13 0.15 13.24
CA GLY A 177 24.21 -0.65 12.02
C GLY A 177 24.17 -2.17 12.21
N LYS A 178 23.74 -2.68 13.37
CA LYS A 178 23.70 -4.11 13.67
C LYS A 178 22.38 -4.51 14.34
N ILE A 179 21.88 -5.68 13.96
CA ILE A 179 20.81 -6.36 14.70
C ILE A 179 21.42 -6.90 16.00
N ILE A 180 20.87 -6.50 17.15
CA ILE A 180 21.42 -6.81 18.46
C ILE A 180 20.52 -7.69 19.32
N ASP A 181 19.20 -7.61 19.16
CA ASP A 181 18.26 -8.36 19.98
C ASP A 181 16.89 -8.48 19.27
N MET A 182 16.06 -9.41 19.71
CA MET A 182 14.69 -9.59 19.25
C MET A 182 13.71 -8.82 20.15
N VAL A 183 12.72 -8.16 19.58
CA VAL A 183 11.67 -7.44 20.32
C VAL A 183 10.35 -8.18 20.24
N LYS A 184 9.66 -8.26 21.39
CA LYS A 184 8.37 -8.94 21.51
C LYS A 184 7.22 -8.00 21.15
N ASN A 185 6.27 -8.51 20.35
CA ASN A 185 5.04 -7.78 19.97
C ASN A 185 5.30 -6.36 19.46
N PRO A 186 6.21 -6.15 18.49
CA PRO A 186 6.51 -4.82 18.02
C PRO A 186 5.32 -4.23 17.28
N THR A 187 5.07 -2.93 17.50
CA THR A 187 4.03 -2.17 16.82
C THR A 187 4.58 -0.83 16.36
N TYR A 188 3.95 -0.25 15.33
CA TYR A 188 4.22 1.10 14.92
C TYR A 188 2.92 1.81 14.51
N THR A 189 2.93 3.13 14.58
CA THR A 189 1.77 3.97 14.27
C THR A 189 2.20 5.21 13.50
N GLY A 190 1.29 5.73 12.71
CA GLY A 190 1.57 6.91 11.91
C GLY A 190 0.33 7.55 11.30
N ILE A 191 0.57 8.68 10.64
CA ILE A 191 -0.37 9.37 9.76
C ILE A 191 0.14 9.18 8.33
N THR A 192 -0.69 8.66 7.45
CA THR A 192 -0.30 8.16 6.12
C THR A 192 0.66 9.07 5.35
N PRO A 193 0.38 10.38 5.06
CA PRO A 193 1.31 11.18 4.29
C PRO A 193 2.62 11.50 5.04
N GLN A 194 2.57 11.62 6.37
CA GLN A 194 3.76 11.85 7.18
C GLN A 194 4.67 10.62 7.19
N PHE A 195 4.08 9.45 7.40
CA PHE A 195 4.80 8.18 7.39
C PHE A 195 5.51 7.95 6.05
N TRP A 196 4.79 8.03 4.94
CA TRP A 196 5.38 7.88 3.61
C TRP A 196 6.36 9.01 3.25
N GLY A 197 6.15 10.21 3.80
CA GLY A 197 7.08 11.35 3.67
C GLY A 197 8.43 11.11 4.34
N ASN A 198 8.46 10.26 5.37
CA ASN A 198 9.67 9.92 6.13
C ASN A 198 10.44 8.72 5.53
N MET A 199 10.00 8.15 4.42
CA MET A 199 10.75 7.10 3.72
C MET A 199 12.04 7.68 3.13
N ASP A 200 13.20 7.23 3.62
CA ASP A 200 14.52 7.76 3.24
C ASP A 200 15.43 6.74 2.57
N MET A 201 15.14 5.45 2.69
CA MET A 201 15.84 4.39 1.96
C MET A 201 14.86 3.32 1.47
N LEU A 202 15.16 2.75 0.32
CA LEU A 202 14.36 1.72 -0.34
C LEU A 202 15.29 0.72 -1.03
N ALA A 203 15.09 -0.56 -0.76
CA ALA A 203 15.88 -1.63 -1.34
C ALA A 203 15.58 -1.84 -2.83
N GLY A 204 16.53 -2.43 -3.53
CA GLY A 204 16.54 -2.59 -4.97
C GLY A 204 15.74 -3.78 -5.50
N GLU A 205 15.91 -4.05 -6.78
CA GLU A 205 15.18 -5.07 -7.53
C GLU A 205 15.48 -6.50 -7.04
N GLU A 206 16.69 -6.75 -6.53
CA GLU A 206 17.08 -8.08 -6.02
C GLU A 206 16.25 -8.52 -4.79
N GLU A 207 15.71 -7.57 -4.05
CA GLU A 207 14.89 -7.78 -2.86
C GLU A 207 13.41 -7.47 -3.11
N TRP A 208 13.03 -7.22 -4.36
CA TRP A 208 11.67 -6.91 -4.76
C TRP A 208 10.86 -8.19 -4.95
N VAL A 209 9.90 -8.43 -4.05
CA VAL A 209 9.13 -9.67 -3.97
C VAL A 209 7.64 -9.40 -4.22
N PHE A 210 6.98 -10.32 -4.92
CA PHE A 210 5.54 -10.30 -5.14
C PHE A 210 4.79 -10.87 -3.94
N TRP A 211 4.31 -10.00 -3.09
CA TRP A 211 3.40 -10.37 -2.00
C TRP A 211 1.95 -10.34 -2.47
N GLY A 212 1.07 -11.09 -1.80
CA GLY A 212 -0.34 -11.15 -2.15
C GLY A 212 -1.25 -11.18 -0.93
N THR A 213 -2.41 -10.53 -1.07
CA THR A 213 -3.50 -10.59 -0.10
C THR A 213 -4.70 -11.28 -0.74
N PRO A 214 -5.00 -12.56 -0.38
CA PRO A 214 -6.02 -13.34 -1.06
C PRO A 214 -7.45 -13.06 -0.56
N ASN A 215 -7.62 -12.31 0.52
CA ASN A 215 -8.88 -12.19 1.26
C ASN A 215 -9.28 -10.73 1.53
N CYS A 216 -8.96 -9.80 0.63
CA CYS A 216 -9.40 -8.41 0.77
C CYS A 216 -10.91 -8.28 0.59
N GLY A 217 -11.62 -7.90 1.65
CA GLY A 217 -13.07 -7.72 1.65
C GLY A 217 -13.48 -6.29 1.33
N LYS A 218 -14.54 -6.11 0.53
CA LYS A 218 -15.16 -4.80 0.23
C LYS A 218 -16.63 -4.97 -0.17
N GLY A 219 -17.41 -3.92 -0.02
CA GLY A 219 -18.80 -3.85 -0.47
C GLY A 219 -19.81 -4.39 0.54
N GLN A 220 -21.09 -4.16 0.23
CA GLN A 220 -22.23 -4.59 1.03
C GLN A 220 -23.34 -5.11 0.11
N PRO A 221 -23.56 -6.44 0.05
CA PRO A 221 -22.87 -7.50 0.80
C PRO A 221 -21.39 -7.63 0.40
N SER A 222 -20.57 -8.07 1.35
CA SER A 222 -19.10 -8.14 1.15
C SER A 222 -18.72 -9.08 0.01
N GLN A 223 -17.71 -8.67 -0.73
CA GLN A 223 -17.05 -9.42 -1.80
C GLN A 223 -15.57 -9.56 -1.50
N VAL A 224 -15.00 -10.74 -1.75
CA VAL A 224 -13.59 -11.02 -1.57
C VAL A 224 -12.82 -10.76 -2.86
N GLY A 225 -11.72 -10.01 -2.78
CA GLY A 225 -10.81 -9.80 -3.91
C GLY A 225 -9.40 -10.23 -3.58
N HIS A 226 -8.70 -10.74 -4.58
CA HIS A 226 -7.27 -11.04 -4.50
C HIS A 226 -6.50 -9.80 -4.96
N THR A 227 -5.46 -9.40 -4.22
CA THR A 227 -4.63 -8.24 -4.53
C THR A 227 -3.15 -8.59 -4.44
N GLY A 228 -2.32 -7.98 -5.29
CA GLY A 228 -0.88 -8.12 -5.25
C GLY A 228 -0.23 -6.83 -4.72
N HIS A 229 0.89 -6.97 -4.01
CA HIS A 229 1.63 -5.85 -3.45
C HIS A 229 3.13 -6.08 -3.56
N PRO A 230 3.71 -5.94 -4.77
CA PRO A 230 5.15 -6.03 -4.92
C PRO A 230 5.85 -4.94 -4.11
N ALA A 231 6.85 -5.33 -3.34
CA ALA A 231 7.61 -4.41 -2.50
C ALA A 231 9.00 -4.94 -2.18
N SER A 232 9.95 -4.02 -1.99
CA SER A 232 11.26 -4.25 -1.38
C SER A 232 11.28 -3.66 0.03
N PRO A 233 12.20 -4.07 0.92
CA PRO A 233 12.38 -3.45 2.22
C PRO A 233 12.63 -1.93 2.15
N ALA A 234 12.07 -1.19 3.11
CA ALA A 234 12.21 0.26 3.18
C ALA A 234 12.43 0.76 4.61
N ARG A 235 13.13 1.90 4.74
CA ARG A 235 13.32 2.59 6.02
C ARG A 235 12.50 3.87 6.09
N PHE A 236 11.91 4.07 7.27
CA PHE A 236 11.12 5.26 7.62
C PHE A 236 11.72 5.93 8.84
N LYS A 237 12.10 7.18 8.71
CA LYS A 237 12.64 7.98 9.80
C LYS A 237 11.56 8.41 10.80
N GLU A 238 11.97 8.71 12.03
CA GLU A 238 11.13 9.34 13.05
C GLU A 238 9.78 8.66 13.29
N THR A 239 9.73 7.34 13.13
CA THR A 239 8.50 6.57 13.33
C THR A 239 8.25 6.31 14.81
N ARG A 240 6.98 6.42 15.21
CA ARG A 240 6.55 6.03 16.56
C ARG A 240 6.41 4.52 16.64
N VAL A 241 7.36 3.89 17.32
CA VAL A 241 7.41 2.44 17.57
C VAL A 241 7.06 2.18 19.03
N GLY A 242 6.38 1.07 19.30
CA GLY A 242 6.00 0.64 20.63
C GLY A 242 5.87 -0.86 20.77
N VAL A 243 5.47 -1.31 21.94
CA VAL A 243 5.08 -2.69 22.21
C VAL A 243 3.60 -2.71 22.61
N ARG A 244 2.88 -3.72 22.15
CA ARG A 244 1.51 -3.96 22.62
C ARG A 244 1.61 -4.60 24.00
N GLY A 245 1.04 -3.94 25.01
CA GLY A 245 0.91 -4.46 26.37
C GLY A 245 -0.01 -5.68 26.45
#